data_62873563cc97027a72df6db5ec6c7e08
#
_entry.id   62873563cc97027a72df6db5ec6c7e08
#
_cell.length_a   1.000
_cell.length_b   1.000
_cell.length_c   1.000
_cell.angle_alpha   90.00
_cell.angle_beta   90.00
_cell.angle_gamma   90.00
#
_symmetry.space_group_name_H-M   'P 1'
#
loop_
_entity.id
_entity.type
_entity.pdbx_description
1 polymer ?
#
loop_
_entity_poly.entity_id
_entity_poly.type
_entity_poly.pdbx_seq_one_letter_code
_entity_poly.pdbx_strand_id
1 'polypeptide(L)'
;IKGAETAKDTASLTYSKTNVQVENVDEADIIKNDGKYIYTASSNSENKISIYKPDGKKAKLMSQIEYNNVDDDENEAFISDIYIYNNSLIAQSYSYDENSWEYTNIDIYSLADIKKPKKIYSFSQQGSYVSSRITNGKLLVVSNRYISSDLCKTDEDYLPKTKINSDEKSLSPKDICIVNDSNSESFLIISEIDILSKENTVVSKAIAGAGTNIYCNENNLYIANSIWDDKNQAHRLKDISPILKFNTEIYKIDITSGIKFTAKATVSGAVNNQFSMDEYAGDFRIATTASDEKSNDINKLYAVSYTHLR
;
A
#
# COMPACT_ATOMS: atom_id res chain seq x y z
N ILE A 1 -43.53 -35.61 26.98
CA ILE A 1 -42.57 -35.93 25.90
C ILE A 1 -42.65 -34.78 24.91
N LYS A 2 -41.72 -33.83 24.99
CA LYS A 2 -41.58 -32.73 24.05
C LYS A 2 -40.51 -33.14 23.03
N GLY A 3 -40.88 -33.02 21.74
CA GLY A 3 -40.01 -33.32 20.63
C GLY A 3 -38.80 -32.42 20.55
N ALA A 4 -37.66 -33.02 20.27
CA ALA A 4 -36.43 -32.32 19.94
C ALA A 4 -36.57 -31.77 18.50
N GLU A 5 -36.56 -30.46 18.34
CA GLU A 5 -36.36 -29.83 17.04
C GLU A 5 -34.89 -30.04 16.63
N THR A 6 -34.69 -30.77 15.57
CA THR A 6 -33.41 -30.94 14.92
C THR A 6 -33.03 -29.59 14.28
N ALA A 7 -32.05 -28.91 14.88
CA ALA A 7 -31.34 -27.80 14.24
C ALA A 7 -30.73 -28.34 12.94
N LYS A 8 -31.19 -27.83 11.81
CA LYS A 8 -30.49 -27.99 10.55
C LYS A 8 -29.20 -27.21 10.65
N ASP A 9 -28.08 -27.90 10.84
CA ASP A 9 -26.75 -27.37 10.58
C ASP A 9 -26.67 -26.93 9.11
N THR A 10 -26.87 -25.63 8.88
CA THR A 10 -26.35 -24.99 7.69
C THR A 10 -24.84 -24.92 7.91
N ALA A 11 -24.12 -25.92 7.42
CA ALA A 11 -22.68 -25.86 7.29
C ALA A 11 -22.36 -24.65 6.40
N SER A 12 -22.10 -23.50 6.99
CA SER A 12 -21.44 -22.41 6.31
C SER A 12 -20.08 -22.95 5.90
N LEU A 13 -19.84 -23.03 4.61
CA LEU A 13 -18.52 -23.33 4.07
C LEU A 13 -17.58 -22.23 4.58
N THR A 14 -16.93 -22.50 5.72
CA THR A 14 -15.92 -21.59 6.29
C THR A 14 -14.65 -21.77 5.47
N TYR A 15 -14.47 -20.93 4.45
CA TYR A 15 -13.17 -20.77 3.81
C TYR A 15 -12.31 -19.82 4.64
N SER A 16 -10.99 -20.05 4.61
CA SER A 16 -10.03 -19.17 5.26
C SER A 16 -10.01 -17.82 4.53
N LYS A 17 -10.32 -16.75 5.23
CA LYS A 17 -10.07 -15.39 4.74
C LYS A 17 -8.58 -15.08 4.81
N THR A 18 -8.10 -14.11 4.03
CA THR A 18 -6.76 -13.54 4.21
C THR A 18 -6.59 -13.09 5.65
N ASN A 19 -5.43 -13.42 6.25
CA ASN A 19 -5.11 -12.95 7.60
C ASN A 19 -4.75 -11.46 7.49
N VAL A 20 -5.57 -10.60 8.05
CA VAL A 20 -5.39 -9.14 8.02
C VAL A 20 -4.87 -8.64 9.36
N GLN A 21 -4.09 -7.57 9.35
CA GLN A 21 -3.56 -6.95 10.56
C GLN A 21 -4.66 -6.31 11.41
N VAL A 22 -5.64 -5.69 10.76
CA VAL A 22 -6.75 -4.97 11.40
C VAL A 22 -8.08 -5.47 10.84
N GLU A 23 -9.04 -5.78 11.71
CA GLU A 23 -10.39 -6.16 11.29
C GLU A 23 -11.02 -5.05 10.41
N ASN A 24 -11.78 -5.43 9.38
CA ASN A 24 -12.40 -4.54 8.38
C ASN A 24 -11.43 -3.75 7.47
N VAL A 25 -10.13 -4.06 7.53
CA VAL A 25 -9.13 -3.51 6.61
C VAL A 25 -8.54 -4.66 5.80
N ASP A 26 -8.93 -4.79 4.52
CA ASP A 26 -8.40 -5.86 3.66
C ASP A 26 -7.01 -5.51 3.13
N GLU A 27 -6.16 -6.51 3.01
CA GLU A 27 -4.80 -6.43 2.51
C GLU A 27 -4.67 -7.19 1.19
N ALA A 28 -3.84 -6.71 0.28
CA ALA A 28 -3.51 -7.42 -0.95
C ALA A 28 -2.76 -8.72 -0.65
N ASP A 29 -2.88 -9.69 -1.53
CA ASP A 29 -2.17 -10.96 -1.44
C ASP A 29 -2.01 -11.55 -2.85
N ILE A 30 -1.01 -12.40 -3.04
CA ILE A 30 -0.81 -13.16 -4.28
C ILE A 30 -1.87 -14.26 -4.50
N ILE A 31 -2.59 -14.64 -3.43
CA ILE A 31 -3.67 -15.63 -3.48
C ILE A 31 -4.88 -15.11 -2.71
N LYS A 32 -6.01 -15.05 -3.38
CA LYS A 32 -7.31 -14.70 -2.79
C LYS A 32 -8.35 -15.77 -3.08
N ASN A 33 -9.40 -15.84 -2.25
CA ASN A 33 -10.56 -16.65 -2.52
C ASN A 33 -11.85 -15.95 -2.07
N ASP A 34 -12.96 -16.25 -2.73
CA ASP A 34 -14.29 -15.74 -2.41
C ASP A 34 -15.25 -16.83 -1.87
N GLY A 35 -14.67 -17.98 -1.50
CA GLY A 35 -15.42 -19.18 -1.07
C GLY A 35 -15.94 -20.03 -2.23
N LYS A 36 -15.85 -19.56 -3.48
CA LYS A 36 -16.30 -20.28 -4.69
C LYS A 36 -15.17 -20.49 -5.70
N TYR A 37 -14.27 -19.52 -5.79
CA TYR A 37 -13.12 -19.53 -6.69
C TYR A 37 -11.85 -19.18 -5.92
N ILE A 38 -10.71 -19.61 -6.46
CA ILE A 38 -9.36 -19.26 -6.01
C ILE A 38 -8.74 -18.43 -7.13
N TYR A 39 -8.14 -17.31 -6.75
CA TYR A 39 -7.47 -16.37 -7.62
C TYR A 39 -6.00 -16.33 -7.26
N THR A 40 -5.11 -16.44 -8.23
CA THR A 40 -3.67 -16.42 -8.02
C THR A 40 -3.02 -15.41 -8.93
N ALA A 41 -2.15 -14.55 -8.39
CA ALA A 41 -1.26 -13.69 -9.15
C ALA A 41 0.11 -14.37 -9.25
N SER A 42 0.73 -14.34 -10.43
CA SER A 42 2.06 -14.87 -10.68
C SER A 42 2.86 -13.88 -11.50
N SER A 43 3.92 -13.33 -10.91
CA SER A 43 4.85 -12.39 -11.55
C SER A 43 6.05 -13.06 -12.22
N ASN A 44 6.17 -14.38 -12.09
CA ASN A 44 7.23 -15.14 -12.74
C ASN A 44 7.07 -15.08 -14.27
N SER A 45 7.78 -15.93 -15.00
CA SER A 45 7.79 -16.01 -16.48
C SER A 45 6.41 -16.00 -17.15
N GLU A 46 5.32 -16.18 -16.39
CA GLU A 46 3.96 -16.21 -16.91
C GLU A 46 3.19 -14.90 -16.73
N ASN A 47 3.59 -14.03 -15.78
CA ASN A 47 3.02 -12.69 -15.51
C ASN A 47 1.50 -12.59 -15.73
N LYS A 48 0.72 -13.34 -14.94
CA LYS A 48 -0.72 -13.52 -15.15
C LYS A 48 -1.50 -13.71 -13.86
N ILE A 49 -2.79 -13.47 -13.92
CA ILE A 49 -3.75 -13.86 -12.90
C ILE A 49 -4.54 -15.05 -13.39
N SER A 50 -4.62 -16.12 -12.59
CA SER A 50 -5.38 -17.32 -12.93
C SER A 50 -6.54 -17.50 -11.95
N ILE A 51 -7.70 -17.89 -12.48
CA ILE A 51 -8.92 -18.10 -11.70
C ILE A 51 -9.28 -19.58 -11.77
N TYR A 52 -9.38 -20.22 -10.60
CA TYR A 52 -9.66 -21.64 -10.48
C TYR A 52 -10.96 -21.89 -9.72
N LYS A 53 -11.69 -22.92 -10.14
CA LYS A 53 -12.79 -23.48 -9.36
C LYS A 53 -12.32 -24.75 -8.66
N PRO A 54 -12.39 -24.83 -7.31
CA PRO A 54 -12.12 -26.06 -6.58
C PRO A 54 -13.08 -27.18 -7.01
N ASP A 55 -12.56 -28.41 -7.16
CA ASP A 55 -13.30 -29.61 -7.49
C ASP A 55 -12.72 -30.81 -6.71
N GLY A 56 -13.13 -30.97 -5.47
CA GLY A 56 -12.57 -31.95 -4.54
C GLY A 56 -11.08 -31.70 -4.29
N LYS A 57 -10.24 -32.67 -4.69
CA LYS A 57 -8.76 -32.56 -4.56
C LYS A 57 -8.07 -31.89 -5.76
N LYS A 58 -8.85 -31.43 -6.73
CA LYS A 58 -8.36 -30.77 -7.95
C LYS A 58 -8.92 -29.35 -8.04
N ALA A 59 -8.32 -28.55 -8.91
CA ALA A 59 -8.83 -27.24 -9.29
C ALA A 59 -8.97 -27.17 -10.81
N LYS A 60 -10.11 -26.65 -11.28
CA LYS A 60 -10.37 -26.44 -12.70
C LYS A 60 -10.07 -25.00 -13.04
N LEU A 61 -9.18 -24.76 -14.01
CA LEU A 61 -8.93 -23.43 -14.57
C LEU A 61 -10.22 -22.91 -15.25
N MET A 62 -10.63 -21.72 -14.87
CA MET A 62 -11.82 -21.03 -15.39
C MET A 62 -11.44 -19.97 -16.42
N SER A 63 -10.44 -19.14 -16.10
CA SER A 63 -9.92 -18.09 -16.98
C SER A 63 -8.54 -17.63 -16.52
N GLN A 64 -7.86 -16.89 -17.39
CA GLN A 64 -6.60 -16.22 -17.11
C GLN A 64 -6.66 -14.78 -17.63
N ILE A 65 -5.96 -13.87 -16.95
CA ILE A 65 -5.70 -12.49 -17.35
C ILE A 65 -4.19 -12.37 -17.51
N GLU A 66 -3.72 -12.14 -18.71
CA GLU A 66 -2.30 -12.01 -19.02
C GLU A 66 -1.89 -10.54 -18.99
N TYR A 67 -0.70 -10.27 -18.42
CA TYR A 67 -0.08 -8.95 -18.34
C TYR A 67 1.10 -8.79 -19.31
N ASN A 68 1.52 -9.88 -19.95
CA ASN A 68 2.52 -9.84 -21.01
C ASN A 68 1.82 -9.52 -22.33
N ASN A 69 1.92 -8.31 -22.81
CA ASN A 69 1.63 -7.99 -24.21
C ASN A 69 2.92 -8.26 -25.00
N VAL A 70 2.97 -9.39 -25.68
CA VAL A 70 4.11 -9.83 -26.52
C VAL A 70 4.40 -8.85 -27.67
N ASP A 71 3.47 -7.95 -27.96
CA ASP A 71 3.51 -7.04 -29.10
C ASP A 71 3.85 -5.58 -28.71
N ASP A 72 4.05 -5.26 -27.41
CA ASP A 72 4.27 -3.89 -26.94
C ASP A 72 5.33 -3.88 -25.83
N ASP A 73 6.60 -3.98 -26.22
CA ASP A 73 7.77 -3.95 -25.32
C ASP A 73 7.86 -2.66 -24.48
N GLU A 74 7.10 -1.60 -24.84
CA GLU A 74 7.19 -0.29 -24.22
C GLU A 74 6.29 -0.11 -22.98
N ASN A 75 5.36 -1.08 -22.70
CA ASN A 75 4.40 -0.97 -21.60
C ASN A 75 4.21 -2.26 -20.80
N GLU A 76 5.25 -3.03 -20.59
CA GLU A 76 5.18 -4.24 -19.79
C GLU A 76 4.86 -3.90 -18.33
N ALA A 77 3.72 -4.42 -17.84
CA ALA A 77 3.33 -4.31 -16.43
C ALA A 77 3.52 -5.65 -15.72
N PHE A 78 4.12 -5.63 -14.54
CA PHE A 78 4.40 -6.82 -13.74
C PHE A 78 3.40 -6.92 -12.59
N ILE A 79 2.57 -7.98 -12.61
CA ILE A 79 1.58 -8.23 -11.56
C ILE A 79 2.27 -8.54 -10.23
N SER A 80 1.74 -8.00 -9.14
CA SER A 80 2.24 -8.21 -7.80
C SER A 80 1.20 -8.87 -6.92
N ASP A 81 0.09 -8.18 -6.66
CA ASP A 81 -0.91 -8.59 -5.70
C ASP A 81 -2.33 -8.40 -6.23
N ILE A 82 -3.30 -9.03 -5.57
CA ILE A 82 -4.71 -8.92 -5.93
C ILE A 82 -5.61 -8.74 -4.71
N TYR A 83 -6.79 -8.15 -4.96
CA TYR A 83 -7.94 -8.17 -4.07
C TYR A 83 -9.13 -8.80 -4.76
N ILE A 84 -10.02 -9.38 -3.98
CA ILE A 84 -11.38 -9.73 -4.40
C ILE A 84 -12.35 -8.94 -3.54
N TYR A 85 -13.06 -8.03 -4.17
CA TYR A 85 -13.97 -7.14 -3.47
C TYR A 85 -15.23 -6.88 -4.31
N ASN A 86 -16.41 -7.08 -3.72
CA ASN A 86 -17.70 -6.76 -4.31
C ASN A 86 -17.86 -7.19 -5.78
N ASN A 87 -17.58 -8.50 -6.08
CA ASN A 87 -17.63 -9.09 -7.43
C ASN A 87 -16.66 -8.47 -8.44
N SER A 88 -15.61 -7.83 -7.93
CA SER A 88 -14.51 -7.31 -8.73
C SER A 88 -13.20 -7.96 -8.30
N LEU A 89 -12.30 -8.17 -9.27
CA LEU A 89 -10.90 -8.44 -9.02
C LEU A 89 -10.14 -7.14 -9.23
N ILE A 90 -9.36 -6.75 -8.23
CA ILE A 90 -8.49 -5.59 -8.29
C ILE A 90 -7.07 -6.12 -8.34
N ALA A 91 -6.35 -5.77 -9.38
CA ALA A 91 -4.99 -6.20 -9.62
C ALA A 91 -4.03 -5.05 -9.41
N GLN A 92 -3.01 -5.25 -8.60
CA GLN A 92 -1.90 -4.33 -8.40
C GLN A 92 -0.71 -4.82 -9.23
N SER A 93 -0.12 -3.92 -10.00
CA SER A 93 1.09 -4.17 -10.80
C SER A 93 2.01 -2.96 -10.78
N TYR A 94 3.21 -3.10 -11.33
CA TYR A 94 4.10 -1.99 -11.60
C TYR A 94 4.55 -2.01 -13.05
N SER A 95 4.91 -0.84 -13.58
CA SER A 95 5.44 -0.67 -14.93
C SER A 95 6.41 0.52 -14.97
N TYR A 96 7.16 0.62 -16.07
CA TYR A 96 8.01 1.78 -16.34
C TYR A 96 7.51 2.46 -17.61
N ASP A 97 7.56 3.79 -17.64
CA ASP A 97 7.30 4.54 -18.88
C ASP A 97 8.59 4.68 -19.71
N GLU A 98 8.48 5.27 -20.90
CA GLU A 98 9.59 5.54 -21.84
C GLU A 98 10.74 6.36 -21.22
N ASN A 99 10.45 7.14 -20.17
CA ASN A 99 11.42 7.95 -19.43
C ASN A 99 11.97 7.23 -18.20
N SER A 100 11.69 5.95 -18.05
CA SER A 100 12.08 5.11 -16.90
C SER A 100 11.46 5.52 -15.56
N TRP A 101 10.33 6.27 -15.57
CA TRP A 101 9.54 6.48 -14.38
C TRP A 101 8.77 5.23 -14.01
N GLU A 102 8.92 4.79 -12.77
CA GLU A 102 8.12 3.69 -12.23
C GLU A 102 6.70 4.16 -11.91
N TYR A 103 5.73 3.33 -12.22
CA TYR A 103 4.31 3.50 -11.90
C TYR A 103 3.79 2.31 -11.10
N THR A 104 3.06 2.62 -10.05
CA THR A 104 2.19 1.68 -9.35
C THR A 104 0.82 1.70 -10.03
N ASN A 105 0.36 0.55 -10.53
CA ASN A 105 -0.87 0.43 -11.31
C ASN A 105 -1.93 -0.35 -10.54
N ILE A 106 -3.18 0.04 -10.75
CA ILE A 106 -4.39 -0.62 -10.25
C ILE A 106 -5.35 -0.85 -11.41
N ASP A 107 -5.60 -2.10 -11.74
CA ASP A 107 -6.60 -2.49 -12.72
C ASP A 107 -7.79 -3.15 -12.03
N ILE A 108 -9.00 -2.72 -12.35
CA ILE A 108 -10.23 -3.30 -11.82
C ILE A 108 -10.93 -4.09 -12.92
N TYR A 109 -11.19 -5.37 -12.63
CA TYR A 109 -11.91 -6.29 -13.53
C TYR A 109 -13.26 -6.66 -12.94
N SER A 110 -14.31 -6.59 -13.74
CA SER A 110 -15.62 -7.16 -13.41
C SER A 110 -15.56 -8.68 -13.49
N LEU A 111 -16.03 -9.36 -12.44
CA LEU A 111 -16.19 -10.81 -12.36
C LEU A 111 -17.62 -11.29 -12.68
N ALA A 112 -18.44 -10.44 -13.32
CA ALA A 112 -19.80 -10.81 -13.73
C ALA A 112 -19.83 -12.07 -14.63
N ASP A 113 -18.82 -12.23 -15.49
CA ASP A 113 -18.51 -13.47 -16.17
C ASP A 113 -17.12 -13.97 -15.76
N ILE A 114 -17.09 -14.97 -14.89
CA ILE A 114 -15.83 -15.53 -14.35
C ILE A 114 -14.96 -16.18 -15.42
N LYS A 115 -15.54 -16.57 -16.57
CA LYS A 115 -14.80 -17.15 -17.69
C LYS A 115 -14.17 -16.09 -18.60
N LYS A 116 -14.64 -14.85 -18.47
CA LYS A 116 -14.17 -13.72 -19.28
C LYS A 116 -14.20 -12.43 -18.47
N PRO A 117 -13.32 -12.30 -17.43
CA PRO A 117 -13.20 -11.08 -16.68
C PRO A 117 -12.93 -9.90 -17.61
N LYS A 118 -13.60 -8.77 -17.37
CA LYS A 118 -13.48 -7.59 -18.22
C LYS A 118 -12.86 -6.46 -17.41
N LYS A 119 -11.74 -5.89 -17.89
CA LYS A 119 -11.18 -4.66 -17.32
C LYS A 119 -12.18 -3.52 -17.50
N ILE A 120 -12.54 -2.88 -16.41
CA ILE A 120 -13.53 -1.80 -16.37
C ILE A 120 -12.94 -0.47 -15.93
N TYR A 121 -11.75 -0.50 -15.32
CA TYR A 121 -11.07 0.70 -14.83
C TYR A 121 -9.57 0.47 -14.72
N SER A 122 -8.79 1.51 -14.96
CA SER A 122 -7.35 1.53 -14.78
C SER A 122 -6.93 2.84 -14.12
N PHE A 123 -6.08 2.74 -13.11
CA PHE A 123 -5.46 3.86 -12.42
C PHE A 123 -3.97 3.59 -12.24
N SER A 124 -3.15 4.63 -12.39
CA SER A 124 -1.72 4.55 -12.12
C SER A 124 -1.25 5.81 -11.38
N GLN A 125 -0.30 5.65 -10.50
CA GLN A 125 0.43 6.74 -9.85
C GLN A 125 1.92 6.49 -9.93
N GLN A 126 2.71 7.56 -10.10
CA GLN A 126 4.16 7.44 -10.12
C GLN A 126 4.71 6.88 -8.81
N GLY A 127 5.84 6.20 -8.90
CA GLY A 127 6.63 5.70 -7.78
C GLY A 127 6.45 4.23 -7.48
N SER A 128 7.43 3.72 -6.75
CA SER A 128 7.49 2.33 -6.30
C SER A 128 6.40 2.06 -5.27
N TYR A 129 5.71 0.96 -5.45
CA TYR A 129 4.66 0.53 -4.53
C TYR A 129 5.18 0.34 -3.10
N VAL A 130 4.50 0.93 -2.14
CA VAL A 130 4.75 0.73 -0.71
C VAL A 130 3.76 -0.26 -0.14
N SER A 131 2.46 0.02 -0.29
CA SER A 131 1.38 -0.83 0.19
C SER A 131 0.02 -0.31 -0.27
N SER A 132 -1.01 -1.14 -0.09
CA SER A 132 -2.41 -0.73 -0.28
C SER A 132 -3.32 -1.34 0.78
N ARG A 133 -4.49 -0.76 0.98
CA ARG A 133 -5.52 -1.24 1.91
C ARG A 133 -6.90 -0.95 1.36
N ILE A 134 -7.84 -1.87 1.58
CA ILE A 134 -9.26 -1.61 1.34
C ILE A 134 -9.96 -1.47 2.69
N THR A 135 -10.60 -0.34 2.89
CA THR A 135 -11.48 -0.07 4.04
C THR A 135 -12.65 0.80 3.62
N ASN A 136 -13.82 0.59 4.19
CA ASN A 136 -15.04 1.37 3.92
C ASN A 136 -15.38 1.53 2.42
N GLY A 137 -15.06 0.51 1.59
CA GLY A 137 -15.30 0.57 0.14
C GLY A 137 -14.33 1.45 -0.64
N LYS A 138 -13.23 1.85 -0.03
CA LYS A 138 -12.18 2.67 -0.63
C LYS A 138 -10.88 1.88 -0.67
N LEU A 139 -10.21 1.91 -1.80
CA LEU A 139 -8.85 1.39 -1.96
C LEU A 139 -7.87 2.55 -1.76
N LEU A 140 -7.04 2.44 -0.74
CA LEU A 140 -5.90 3.32 -0.50
C LEU A 140 -4.66 2.71 -1.15
N VAL A 141 -3.95 3.49 -1.96
CA VAL A 141 -2.70 3.09 -2.61
C VAL A 141 -1.60 4.05 -2.21
N VAL A 142 -0.47 3.52 -1.78
CA VAL A 142 0.69 4.31 -1.33
C VAL A 142 1.90 3.94 -2.16
N SER A 143 2.60 4.94 -2.72
CA SER A 143 3.85 4.77 -3.46
C SER A 143 4.88 5.82 -3.08
N ASN A 144 6.17 5.49 -3.22
CA ASN A 144 7.30 6.40 -3.10
C ASN A 144 7.80 6.80 -4.48
N ARG A 145 7.79 8.09 -4.79
CA ARG A 145 8.39 8.67 -5.98
C ARG A 145 9.66 9.40 -5.60
N TYR A 146 10.81 8.89 -5.99
CA TYR A 146 12.09 9.56 -5.81
C TYR A 146 12.26 10.67 -6.84
N ILE A 147 12.79 11.82 -6.39
CA ILE A 147 13.14 12.93 -7.27
C ILE A 147 14.56 12.68 -7.79
N SER A 148 14.67 12.48 -9.10
CA SER A 148 15.97 12.32 -9.78
C SER A 148 16.23 13.50 -10.68
N SER A 149 17.34 14.20 -10.48
CA SER A 149 17.77 15.29 -11.36
C SER A 149 18.00 14.82 -12.81
N ASP A 150 18.29 13.52 -12.99
CA ASP A 150 18.49 12.93 -14.31
C ASP A 150 17.17 12.72 -15.06
N LEU A 151 16.07 12.55 -14.33
CA LEU A 151 14.74 12.36 -14.90
C LEU A 151 13.92 13.67 -14.94
N CYS A 152 14.15 14.58 -13.99
CA CYS A 152 13.46 15.88 -13.96
C CYS A 152 14.18 16.90 -14.86
N LYS A 153 13.63 17.19 -16.03
CA LYS A 153 14.19 18.15 -17.01
C LYS A 153 13.45 19.48 -17.02
N THR A 154 12.20 19.48 -16.59
CA THR A 154 11.34 20.67 -16.50
C THR A 154 10.75 20.79 -15.09
N ASP A 155 10.22 21.95 -14.72
CA ASP A 155 9.57 22.16 -13.41
C ASP A 155 8.35 21.23 -13.24
N GLU A 156 7.69 20.86 -14.32
CA GLU A 156 6.54 19.94 -14.29
C GLU A 156 6.96 18.51 -13.93
N ASP A 157 8.18 18.09 -14.29
CA ASP A 157 8.69 16.76 -13.98
C ASP A 157 8.92 16.57 -12.48
N TYR A 158 9.01 17.66 -11.71
CA TYR A 158 9.07 17.57 -10.23
C TYR A 158 7.72 17.27 -9.60
N LEU A 159 6.60 17.53 -10.29
CA LEU A 159 5.27 17.23 -9.76
C LEU A 159 4.94 15.75 -9.93
N PRO A 160 4.41 15.09 -8.87
CA PRO A 160 3.91 13.73 -9.00
C PRO A 160 2.77 13.64 -10.01
N LYS A 161 2.74 12.55 -10.77
CA LYS A 161 1.73 12.32 -11.79
C LYS A 161 0.86 11.12 -11.49
N THR A 162 -0.38 11.17 -11.95
CA THR A 162 -1.34 10.06 -11.90
C THR A 162 -1.99 9.90 -13.27
N LYS A 163 -2.45 8.66 -13.57
CA LYS A 163 -3.17 8.34 -14.80
C LYS A 163 -4.51 7.68 -14.45
N ILE A 164 -5.57 8.10 -15.11
CA ILE A 164 -6.88 7.43 -15.08
C ILE A 164 -7.18 6.97 -16.48
N ASN A 165 -7.25 5.66 -16.69
CA ASN A 165 -7.20 5.02 -18.00
C ASN A 165 -5.94 5.50 -18.76
N SER A 166 -6.07 6.30 -19.81
CA SER A 166 -4.95 6.88 -20.55
C SER A 166 -4.69 8.37 -20.27
N ASP A 167 -5.49 9.01 -19.42
CA ASP A 167 -5.38 10.43 -19.11
C ASP A 167 -4.38 10.68 -17.98
N GLU A 168 -3.19 11.21 -18.31
CA GLU A 168 -2.17 11.59 -17.34
C GLU A 168 -2.38 13.02 -16.85
N LYS A 169 -2.18 13.24 -15.55
CA LYS A 169 -2.23 14.56 -14.90
C LYS A 169 -1.20 14.68 -13.81
N SER A 170 -0.53 15.84 -13.74
CA SER A 170 0.29 16.24 -12.60
C SER A 170 -0.59 16.61 -11.41
N LEU A 171 -0.16 16.25 -10.19
CA LEU A 171 -0.82 16.71 -8.98
C LEU A 171 -0.72 18.24 -8.89
N SER A 172 -1.83 18.86 -8.48
CA SER A 172 -1.82 20.31 -8.21
C SER A 172 -0.94 20.59 -6.99
N PRO A 173 -0.15 21.70 -6.96
CA PRO A 173 0.64 22.08 -5.79
C PRO A 173 -0.16 22.16 -4.48
N LYS A 174 -1.46 22.49 -4.53
CA LYS A 174 -2.36 22.50 -3.37
C LYS A 174 -2.62 21.11 -2.75
N ASP A 175 -2.38 20.05 -3.52
CA ASP A 175 -2.54 18.66 -3.10
C ASP A 175 -1.21 18.03 -2.65
N ILE A 176 -0.14 18.85 -2.59
CA ILE A 176 1.18 18.47 -2.12
C ILE A 176 1.43 19.14 -0.76
N CYS A 177 1.63 18.32 0.26
CA CYS A 177 1.99 18.78 1.61
C CYS A 177 3.52 18.77 1.77
N ILE A 178 4.10 19.93 2.05
CA ILE A 178 5.50 20.05 2.45
C ILE A 178 5.53 20.22 3.95
N VAL A 179 6.09 19.24 4.65
CA VAL A 179 6.28 19.31 6.10
C VAL A 179 7.56 20.08 6.39
N ASN A 180 7.51 21.09 7.26
CA ASN A 180 8.66 21.90 7.64
C ASN A 180 9.85 21.01 8.05
N ASP A 181 11.05 21.42 7.66
CA ASP A 181 12.33 20.73 7.88
C ASP A 181 12.50 19.40 7.11
N SER A 182 11.69 19.15 6.11
CA SER A 182 11.87 18.00 5.22
C SER A 182 12.87 18.35 4.12
N ASN A 183 14.06 17.76 4.17
CA ASN A 183 15.03 17.72 3.06
C ASN A 183 14.81 16.47 2.19
N SER A 184 13.58 16.04 2.05
CA SER A 184 13.27 14.80 1.35
C SER A 184 13.41 14.97 -0.17
N GLU A 185 14.16 14.07 -0.77
CA GLU A 185 14.29 13.93 -2.23
C GLU A 185 13.23 12.97 -2.79
N SER A 186 12.06 12.90 -2.15
CA SER A 186 10.98 12.02 -2.57
C SER A 186 9.61 12.57 -2.21
N PHE A 187 8.60 12.05 -2.89
CA PHE A 187 7.19 12.22 -2.56
C PHE A 187 6.58 10.88 -2.18
N LEU A 188 5.87 10.88 -1.06
CA LEU A 188 4.94 9.83 -0.71
C LEU A 188 3.60 10.18 -1.34
N ILE A 189 3.17 9.41 -2.33
CA ILE A 189 1.89 9.62 -3.02
C ILE A 189 0.87 8.68 -2.41
N ILE A 190 -0.29 9.24 -2.05
CA ILE A 190 -1.42 8.51 -1.47
C ILE A 190 -2.63 8.77 -2.34
N SER A 191 -3.22 7.72 -2.89
CA SER A 191 -4.46 7.80 -3.65
C SER A 191 -5.57 7.00 -2.98
N GLU A 192 -6.76 7.57 -2.95
CA GLU A 192 -7.99 6.96 -2.51
C GLU A 192 -8.89 6.74 -3.74
N ILE A 193 -9.23 5.48 -4.02
CA ILE A 193 -10.12 5.09 -5.12
C ILE A 193 -11.42 4.58 -4.49
N ASP A 194 -12.55 5.22 -4.78
CA ASP A 194 -13.87 4.73 -4.39
C ASP A 194 -14.28 3.57 -5.31
N ILE A 195 -14.09 2.34 -4.81
CA ILE A 195 -14.38 1.10 -5.57
C ILE A 195 -15.85 0.67 -5.51
N LEU A 196 -16.69 1.38 -4.76
CA LEU A 196 -18.14 1.18 -4.73
C LEU A 196 -18.87 2.08 -5.73
N SER A 197 -18.27 3.22 -6.07
CA SER A 197 -18.84 4.14 -7.03
C SER A 197 -18.74 3.55 -8.45
N LYS A 198 -19.75 3.82 -9.29
CA LYS A 198 -19.72 3.38 -10.69
C LYS A 198 -18.62 4.05 -11.52
N GLU A 199 -18.15 5.20 -11.07
CA GLU A 199 -17.16 6.03 -11.75
C GLU A 199 -15.75 5.81 -11.21
N ASN A 200 -15.61 5.02 -10.11
CA ASN A 200 -14.32 4.80 -9.42
C ASN A 200 -13.55 6.12 -9.23
N THR A 201 -14.20 7.08 -8.55
CA THR A 201 -13.60 8.40 -8.34
C THR A 201 -12.29 8.30 -7.57
N VAL A 202 -11.30 9.10 -7.96
CA VAL A 202 -9.96 9.10 -7.36
C VAL A 202 -9.64 10.47 -6.78
N VAL A 203 -9.09 10.45 -5.57
CA VAL A 203 -8.43 11.60 -4.94
C VAL A 203 -6.99 11.22 -4.64
N SER A 204 -6.04 12.01 -5.13
CA SER A 204 -4.62 11.79 -4.89
C SER A 204 -3.99 13.00 -4.20
N LYS A 205 -3.12 12.72 -3.23
CA LYS A 205 -2.30 13.72 -2.54
C LYS A 205 -0.89 13.23 -2.38
N ALA A 206 0.05 14.16 -2.20
CA ALA A 206 1.44 13.82 -1.93
C ALA A 206 1.95 14.53 -0.67
N ILE A 207 2.92 13.90 -0.02
CA ILE A 207 3.68 14.47 1.09
C ILE A 207 5.14 14.45 0.67
N ALA A 208 5.87 15.57 0.85
CA ALA A 208 7.32 15.56 0.71
C ALA A 208 7.90 14.69 1.83
N GLY A 209 8.34 13.49 1.45
CA GLY A 209 8.77 12.44 2.38
C GLY A 209 8.81 11.08 1.70
N ALA A 210 9.20 10.06 2.44
CA ALA A 210 9.16 8.67 2.03
C ALA A 210 8.48 7.82 3.11
N GLY A 211 8.07 6.60 2.74
CA GLY A 211 7.49 5.64 3.67
C GLY A 211 7.89 4.22 3.29
N THR A 212 8.07 3.37 4.29
CA THR A 212 8.43 1.97 4.07
C THR A 212 7.44 1.00 4.68
N ASN A 213 6.74 1.41 5.74
CA ASN A 213 5.77 0.59 6.44
C ASN A 213 4.49 1.37 6.66
N ILE A 214 3.36 0.71 6.53
CA ILE A 214 2.06 1.31 6.83
C ILE A 214 1.31 0.51 7.90
N TYR A 215 0.53 1.23 8.70
CA TYR A 215 -0.55 0.70 9.53
C TYR A 215 -1.84 1.44 9.17
N CYS A 216 -2.92 0.73 8.96
CA CYS A 216 -4.20 1.31 8.58
C CYS A 216 -5.32 0.71 9.42
N ASN A 217 -6.19 1.58 9.92
CA ASN A 217 -7.50 1.21 10.44
C ASN A 217 -8.62 1.93 9.67
N GLU A 218 -9.86 1.83 10.10
CA GLU A 218 -10.99 2.42 9.40
C GLU A 218 -10.95 3.96 9.31
N ASN A 219 -10.18 4.64 10.17
CA ASN A 219 -10.16 6.09 10.31
C ASN A 219 -8.82 6.72 9.94
N ASN A 220 -7.71 6.00 10.13
CA ASN A 220 -6.37 6.53 10.02
C ASN A 220 -5.45 5.63 9.21
N LEU A 221 -4.60 6.25 8.41
CA LEU A 221 -3.44 5.64 7.79
C LEU A 221 -2.18 6.23 8.42
N TYR A 222 -1.32 5.39 8.95
CA TYR A 222 0.00 5.76 9.46
C TYR A 222 1.07 5.22 8.53
N ILE A 223 2.04 6.07 8.23
CA ILE A 223 3.15 5.72 7.36
C ILE A 223 4.44 5.99 8.13
N ALA A 224 5.28 4.98 8.25
CA ALA A 224 6.55 5.06 8.95
C ALA A 224 7.71 4.92 7.97
N ASN A 225 8.74 5.74 8.16
CA ASN A 225 9.98 5.72 7.41
C ASN A 225 11.19 5.79 8.34
N SER A 226 12.07 4.80 8.27
CA SER A 226 13.31 4.80 9.06
C SER A 226 14.38 5.58 8.31
N ILE A 227 14.88 6.63 8.94
CA ILE A 227 15.91 7.54 8.42
C ILE A 227 17.17 7.52 9.25
N TRP A 228 18.31 7.83 8.64
CA TRP A 228 19.57 7.99 9.35
C TRP A 228 19.57 9.27 10.18
N ASP A 229 20.09 9.22 11.41
CA ASP A 229 20.30 10.39 12.24
C ASP A 229 21.62 11.09 11.88
N ASP A 230 21.58 12.00 10.92
CA ASP A 230 22.75 12.76 10.45
C ASP A 230 23.27 13.76 11.48
N LYS A 231 22.48 14.14 12.48
CA LYS A 231 22.87 15.16 13.48
C LYS A 231 24.04 14.72 14.36
N ASN A 232 24.35 13.41 14.39
CA ASN A 232 25.48 12.87 15.13
C ASN A 232 26.78 12.73 14.31
N GLN A 233 26.84 13.19 13.06
CA GLN A 233 28.09 13.19 12.27
C GLN A 233 29.18 14.14 12.80
N ALA A 234 28.87 15.06 13.70
CA ALA A 234 29.85 16.01 14.29
C ALA A 234 30.95 15.36 15.16
N HIS A 235 30.86 14.08 15.48
CA HIS A 235 31.87 13.33 16.22
C HIS A 235 32.80 12.48 15.33
N ARG A 236 32.99 12.83 14.08
CA ARG A 236 33.96 12.17 13.14
C ARG A 236 35.41 12.44 13.47
N LEU A 237 35.77 12.77 14.68
CA LEU A 237 37.15 12.94 15.13
C LEU A 237 37.55 11.80 16.09
N LYS A 238 38.34 10.87 15.56
CA LYS A 238 39.07 9.75 16.18
C LYS A 238 38.37 8.37 16.18
N ASP A 239 38.82 7.54 15.27
CA ASP A 239 39.04 6.07 15.36
C ASP A 239 37.97 5.16 16.01
N ILE A 240 36.75 5.64 16.18
CA ILE A 240 35.64 4.76 16.62
C ILE A 240 34.63 4.69 15.48
N SER A 241 34.28 3.48 15.06
CA SER A 241 33.20 3.26 14.09
C SER A 241 31.95 4.04 14.52
N PRO A 242 31.36 4.88 13.65
CA PRO A 242 30.20 5.65 14.02
C PRO A 242 29.07 4.70 14.42
N ILE A 243 28.50 4.89 15.61
CA ILE A 243 27.28 4.18 15.99
C ILE A 243 26.19 4.72 15.07
N LEU A 244 25.72 3.86 14.15
CA LEU A 244 24.66 4.23 13.22
C LEU A 244 23.35 4.31 14.01
N LYS A 245 22.82 5.52 14.14
CA LYS A 245 21.52 5.76 14.79
C LYS A 245 20.45 5.96 13.74
N PHE A 246 19.35 5.26 13.92
CA PHE A 246 18.15 5.47 13.15
C PHE A 246 17.11 6.25 13.94
N ASN A 247 16.35 7.05 13.23
CA ASN A 247 15.08 7.58 13.69
C ASN A 247 13.97 7.09 12.74
N THR A 248 12.76 6.97 13.25
CA THR A 248 11.58 6.68 12.43
C THR A 248 10.71 7.93 12.39
N GLU A 249 10.50 8.46 11.20
CA GLU A 249 9.45 9.45 10.93
C GLU A 249 8.11 8.75 10.74
N ILE A 250 7.06 9.34 11.29
CA ILE A 250 5.70 8.80 11.27
C ILE A 250 4.78 9.90 10.76
N TYR A 251 4.03 9.61 9.70
CA TYR A 251 3.00 10.48 9.16
C TYR A 251 1.63 9.91 9.53
N LYS A 252 0.74 10.75 10.07
CA LYS A 252 -0.65 10.41 10.32
C LYS A 252 -1.54 11.08 9.30
N ILE A 253 -2.37 10.28 8.64
CA ILE A 253 -3.33 10.70 7.65
C ILE A 253 -4.73 10.28 8.11
N ASP A 254 -5.65 11.22 8.27
CA ASP A 254 -7.08 10.96 8.46
C ASP A 254 -7.69 10.59 7.10
N ILE A 255 -8.40 9.47 7.06
CA ILE A 255 -9.04 8.92 5.86
C ILE A 255 -10.56 8.84 5.98
N THR A 256 -11.16 9.41 7.01
CA THR A 256 -12.62 9.37 7.24
C THR A 256 -13.40 10.14 6.19
N SER A 257 -12.88 11.28 5.74
CA SER A 257 -13.52 12.18 4.78
C SER A 257 -12.61 12.60 3.64
N GLY A 258 -11.81 11.66 3.16
CA GLY A 258 -10.75 11.86 2.15
C GLY A 258 -9.37 11.97 2.80
N ILE A 259 -8.32 12.03 1.98
CA ILE A 259 -6.93 12.06 2.44
C ILE A 259 -6.59 13.39 3.08
N LYS A 260 -6.31 13.40 4.39
CA LYS A 260 -5.95 14.60 5.12
C LYS A 260 -4.74 14.34 6.01
N PHE A 261 -3.60 14.93 5.68
CA PHE A 261 -2.43 14.93 6.57
C PHE A 261 -2.77 15.66 7.87
N THR A 262 -2.53 15.03 9.01
CA THR A 262 -2.91 15.57 10.31
C THR A 262 -1.74 15.77 11.26
N ALA A 263 -0.70 14.93 11.17
CA ALA A 263 0.42 15.03 12.08
C ALA A 263 1.68 14.34 11.55
N LYS A 264 2.86 14.80 12.04
CA LYS A 264 4.16 14.14 11.90
C LYS A 264 4.78 13.97 13.29
N ALA A 265 5.41 12.83 13.51
CA ALA A 265 6.23 12.57 14.69
C ALA A 265 7.55 11.93 14.28
N THR A 266 8.55 12.01 15.16
CA THR A 266 9.83 11.30 15.00
C THR A 266 10.15 10.58 16.29
N VAL A 267 10.48 9.30 16.22
CA VAL A 267 10.90 8.47 17.33
C VAL A 267 12.27 7.87 17.06
N SER A 268 13.04 7.60 18.12
CA SER A 268 14.37 6.99 17.97
C SER A 268 14.27 5.50 17.67
N GLY A 269 15.14 5.01 16.78
CA GLY A 269 15.22 3.63 16.33
C GLY A 269 14.51 3.38 15.00
N ALA A 270 14.76 2.22 14.40
CA ALA A 270 14.13 1.76 13.17
C ALA A 270 12.90 0.91 13.49
N VAL A 271 11.83 1.10 12.75
CA VAL A 271 10.66 0.22 12.76
C VAL A 271 11.01 -1.08 12.02
N ASN A 272 10.66 -2.22 12.59
CA ASN A 272 10.99 -3.50 11.98
C ASN A 272 10.07 -3.85 10.79
N ASN A 273 8.75 -3.75 10.99
CA ASN A 273 7.74 -3.99 9.97
C ASN A 273 6.39 -3.42 10.40
N GLN A 274 5.35 -3.61 9.58
CA GLN A 274 4.00 -3.12 9.86
C GLN A 274 3.42 -3.62 11.20
N PHE A 275 3.75 -4.84 11.63
CA PHE A 275 3.25 -5.41 12.90
C PHE A 275 3.87 -4.79 14.15
N SER A 276 4.88 -3.92 13.97
CA SER A 276 5.44 -3.11 15.05
C SER A 276 4.60 -1.86 15.36
N MET A 277 3.47 -1.69 14.70
CA MET A 277 2.57 -0.55 14.83
C MET A 277 1.15 -0.99 15.10
N ASP A 278 0.46 -0.29 15.99
CA ASP A 278 -0.99 -0.41 16.19
C ASP A 278 -1.61 0.89 16.74
N GLU A 279 -2.93 0.92 16.77
CA GLU A 279 -3.71 1.95 17.46
C GLU A 279 -4.63 1.28 18.48
N TYR A 280 -4.56 1.72 19.73
CA TYR A 280 -5.39 1.19 20.80
C TYR A 280 -5.86 2.30 21.73
N ALA A 281 -7.16 2.32 22.01
CA ALA A 281 -7.81 3.30 22.89
C ALA A 281 -7.52 4.77 22.54
N GLY A 282 -7.29 5.08 21.26
CA GLY A 282 -6.99 6.42 20.78
C GLY A 282 -5.51 6.80 20.80
N ASP A 283 -4.63 5.91 21.24
CA ASP A 283 -3.19 6.12 21.22
C ASP A 283 -2.55 5.28 20.10
N PHE A 284 -1.70 5.91 19.28
CA PHE A 284 -0.86 5.20 18.34
C PHE A 284 0.38 4.66 19.06
N ARG A 285 0.67 3.37 18.86
CA ARG A 285 1.82 2.70 19.48
C ARG A 285 2.76 2.19 18.39
N ILE A 286 4.07 2.36 18.63
CA ILE A 286 5.10 1.89 17.71
C ILE A 286 6.29 1.31 18.51
N ALA A 287 6.73 0.12 18.10
CA ALA A 287 7.95 -0.51 18.60
C ALA A 287 9.09 -0.31 17.60
N THR A 288 10.25 0.11 18.10
CA THR A 288 11.46 0.31 17.30
C THR A 288 12.65 -0.39 17.92
N THR A 289 13.64 -0.71 17.10
CA THR A 289 14.96 -1.15 17.53
C THR A 289 15.96 -0.01 17.36
N ALA A 290 16.64 0.38 18.42
CA ALA A 290 17.67 1.41 18.44
C ALA A 290 18.96 0.83 18.98
N SER A 291 20.10 1.51 18.78
CA SER A 291 21.38 1.14 19.37
C SER A 291 21.68 2.01 20.59
N ASP A 292 22.18 1.42 21.67
CA ASP A 292 22.69 2.14 22.82
C ASP A 292 24.11 2.72 22.55
N GLU A 293 24.71 3.40 23.54
CA GLU A 293 26.05 3.97 23.42
C GLU A 293 27.17 2.92 23.28
N LYS A 294 26.87 1.65 23.55
CA LYS A 294 27.79 0.52 23.42
C LYS A 294 27.52 -0.31 22.16
N SER A 295 26.67 0.18 21.24
CA SER A 295 26.23 -0.52 20.02
C SER A 295 25.43 -1.79 20.29
N ASN A 296 24.79 -1.95 21.46
CA ASN A 296 23.84 -3.02 21.66
C ASN A 296 22.45 -2.60 21.18
N ASP A 297 21.73 -3.55 20.61
CA ASP A 297 20.34 -3.32 20.22
C ASP A 297 19.43 -3.24 21.43
N ILE A 298 18.64 -2.17 21.48
CA ILE A 298 17.61 -1.94 22.48
C ILE A 298 16.25 -1.73 21.83
N ASN A 299 15.23 -2.42 22.33
CA ASN A 299 13.87 -2.22 21.87
C ASN A 299 13.19 -1.11 22.67
N LYS A 300 12.50 -0.22 21.96
CA LYS A 300 11.74 0.89 22.51
C LYS A 300 10.29 0.78 22.11
N LEU A 301 9.39 1.08 23.02
CA LEU A 301 7.96 1.21 22.77
C LEU A 301 7.55 2.66 23.01
N TYR A 302 6.92 3.26 22.02
CA TYR A 302 6.33 4.60 22.11
C TYR A 302 4.81 4.50 22.02
N ALA A 303 4.13 5.23 22.88
CA ALA A 303 2.70 5.48 22.80
C ALA A 303 2.48 6.99 22.68
N VAL A 304 1.77 7.40 21.66
CA VAL A 304 1.57 8.82 21.34
C VAL A 304 0.08 9.12 21.33
N SER A 305 -0.35 9.91 22.32
CA SER A 305 -1.71 10.40 22.37
C SER A 305 -1.95 11.49 21.30
N TYR A 306 -3.10 11.48 20.66
CA TYR A 306 -3.48 12.42 19.59
C TYR A 306 -3.48 13.89 20.02
N THR A 307 -3.59 14.17 21.31
CA THR A 307 -3.57 15.53 21.84
C THR A 307 -2.21 16.23 21.76
N HIS A 308 -1.13 15.47 21.48
CA HIS A 308 0.25 15.95 21.48
C HIS A 308 0.93 15.90 20.10
N LEU A 309 0.25 15.35 19.08
CA LEU A 309 0.71 15.39 17.68
C LEU A 309 0.23 16.71 17.05
N ARG A 310 1.00 17.78 17.22
CA ARG A 310 0.79 19.07 16.54
C ARG A 310 1.96 19.39 15.62
#